data_8392cb9893a7fef25da53987fb3f66f3
#
_entry.id   8392cb9893a7fef25da53987fb3f66f3
#
_cell.length_a   1.000
_cell.length_b   1.000
_cell.length_c   1.000
_cell.angle_alpha   90.00
_cell.angle_beta   90.00
_cell.angle_gamma   90.00
#
_symmetry.space_group_name_H-M   'P 1'
#
loop_
_entity.id
_entity.type
_entity.pdbx_description
1 polymer ?
#
loop_
_entity_poly.entity_id
_entity_poly.type
_entity_poly.pdbx_seq_one_letter_code
_entity_poly.pdbx_strand_id
1 'polypeptide(L)'
;MTTKALADFVASVQYDKLSPETVRITKQCILDWLGVCIRGSQEKPIQIIRKLLLDGGGKAQSTVLAGQTEQTTALNAAFCNGSASHSLDFDDLHNPSIIHLATVVVPPVFAVAEAEHKSGKDMLAAVVAGYEVGGRVGESVIPESYFFWHTTGTAGTLGAAASAAKVLGLDAAATLQCLGSAGTQAAGLWEFLKEGAMSKTLHAGKSSYAGVLSAYLARAGFTGATKILEGEKGFCRAMVTEPHLEKLTDGLNDGI
;
A
#
# COMPACT_ATOMS: atom_id res chain seq x y z
N MET A 1 -7.75 -3.27 21.10
CA MET A 1 -8.21 -2.82 19.77
C MET A 1 -7.05 -3.04 18.81
N THR A 2 -7.21 -3.94 17.88
CA THR A 2 -6.17 -4.38 16.93
C THR A 2 -5.80 -3.28 15.93
N THR A 3 -6.77 -2.57 15.36
CA THR A 3 -6.48 -1.43 14.46
C THR A 3 -5.63 -0.36 15.16
N LYS A 4 -5.94 -0.05 16.43
CA LYS A 4 -5.13 0.89 17.22
C LYS A 4 -3.70 0.40 17.44
N ALA A 5 -3.51 -0.89 17.75
CA ALA A 5 -2.17 -1.44 17.94
C ALA A 5 -1.31 -1.31 16.69
N LEU A 6 -1.88 -1.56 15.50
CA LEU A 6 -1.19 -1.33 14.22
C LEU A 6 -0.89 0.15 13.98
N ALA A 7 -1.79 1.07 14.33
CA ALA A 7 -1.53 2.51 14.21
C ALA A 7 -0.40 2.97 15.16
N ASP A 8 -0.39 2.48 16.40
CA ASP A 8 0.68 2.73 17.39
C ASP A 8 2.02 2.19 16.86
N PHE A 9 2.02 0.98 16.31
CA PHE A 9 3.20 0.37 15.69
C PHE A 9 3.74 1.23 14.54
N VAL A 10 2.91 1.59 13.56
CA VAL A 10 3.30 2.42 12.40
C VAL A 10 3.96 3.72 12.86
N ALA A 11 3.36 4.41 13.84
CA ALA A 11 3.93 5.63 14.38
C ALA A 11 5.30 5.40 15.05
N SER A 12 5.49 4.24 15.69
CA SER A 12 6.70 3.91 16.47
C SER A 12 7.91 3.49 15.63
N VAL A 13 7.72 3.01 14.40
CA VAL A 13 8.83 2.56 13.52
C VAL A 13 9.82 3.70 13.28
N GLN A 14 11.11 3.46 13.51
CA GLN A 14 12.19 4.43 13.32
C GLN A 14 13.36 3.76 12.60
N TYR A 15 13.94 4.42 11.59
CA TYR A 15 15.06 3.89 10.83
C TYR A 15 16.22 3.41 11.71
N ASP A 16 16.60 4.21 12.71
CA ASP A 16 17.76 3.92 13.57
C ASP A 16 17.54 2.74 14.53
N LYS A 17 16.32 2.19 14.58
CA LYS A 17 15.96 0.99 15.32
C LYS A 17 15.84 -0.26 14.44
N LEU A 18 15.85 -0.09 13.11
CA LEU A 18 15.79 -1.22 12.19
C LEU A 18 17.10 -2.01 12.23
N SER A 19 16.99 -3.33 12.16
CA SER A 19 18.18 -4.18 12.05
C SER A 19 18.91 -3.93 10.72
N PRO A 20 20.24 -4.12 10.66
CA PRO A 20 20.97 -4.03 9.38
C PRO A 20 20.40 -4.96 8.31
N GLU A 21 19.89 -6.12 8.69
CA GLU A 21 19.28 -7.09 7.79
C GLU A 21 17.94 -6.58 7.24
N THR A 22 17.08 -6.01 8.08
CA THR A 22 15.83 -5.38 7.66
C THR A 22 16.08 -4.26 6.66
N VAL A 23 17.06 -3.40 6.92
CA VAL A 23 17.46 -2.32 6.01
C VAL A 23 17.94 -2.88 4.67
N ARG A 24 18.75 -3.95 4.69
CA ARG A 24 19.27 -4.60 3.48
C ARG A 24 18.14 -5.18 2.63
N ILE A 25 17.24 -5.95 3.23
CA ILE A 25 16.11 -6.56 2.54
C ILE A 25 15.17 -5.49 1.99
N THR A 26 14.84 -4.47 2.77
CA THR A 26 13.98 -3.35 2.33
C THR A 26 14.56 -2.66 1.07
N LYS A 27 15.87 -2.44 1.02
CA LYS A 27 16.54 -1.89 -0.17
C LYS A 27 16.43 -2.82 -1.38
N GLN A 28 16.52 -4.14 -1.17
CA GLN A 28 16.34 -5.12 -2.25
C GLN A 28 14.91 -5.11 -2.79
N CYS A 29 13.90 -5.08 -1.92
CA CYS A 29 12.50 -4.97 -2.34
C CYS A 29 12.23 -3.68 -3.14
N ILE A 30 12.81 -2.55 -2.73
CA ILE A 30 12.69 -1.29 -3.48
C ILE A 30 13.40 -1.39 -4.84
N LEU A 31 14.58 -2.00 -4.91
CA LEU A 31 15.32 -2.16 -6.17
C LEU A 31 14.56 -3.07 -7.14
N ASP A 32 14.03 -4.17 -6.65
CA ASP A 32 13.16 -5.08 -7.42
C ASP A 32 11.94 -4.34 -7.96
N TRP A 33 11.22 -3.64 -7.06
CA TRP A 33 10.07 -2.82 -7.44
C TRP A 33 10.41 -1.79 -8.52
N LEU A 34 11.54 -1.09 -8.42
CA LEU A 34 11.98 -0.13 -9.45
C LEU A 34 12.15 -0.81 -10.81
N GLY A 35 12.79 -1.97 -10.85
CA GLY A 35 13.00 -2.74 -12.07
C GLY A 35 11.70 -3.14 -12.75
N VAL A 36 10.78 -3.75 -11.99
CA VAL A 36 9.48 -4.19 -12.52
C VAL A 36 8.58 -3.03 -12.88
N CYS A 37 8.62 -1.92 -12.14
CA CYS A 37 7.85 -0.71 -12.43
C CYS A 37 8.29 -0.06 -13.75
N ILE A 38 9.60 0.13 -13.94
CA ILE A 38 10.15 0.72 -15.18
C ILE A 38 9.82 -0.18 -16.38
N ARG A 39 10.00 -1.50 -16.27
CA ARG A 39 9.66 -2.40 -17.36
C ARG A 39 8.15 -2.45 -17.61
N GLY A 40 7.35 -2.54 -16.55
CA GLY A 40 5.90 -2.61 -16.62
C GLY A 40 5.27 -1.33 -17.17
N SER A 41 5.92 -0.18 -17.05
CA SER A 41 5.44 1.11 -17.60
C SER A 41 5.27 1.09 -19.13
N GLN A 42 5.91 0.14 -19.82
CA GLN A 42 5.82 -0.03 -21.27
C GLN A 42 4.57 -0.82 -21.70
N GLU A 43 3.88 -1.45 -20.77
CA GLU A 43 2.70 -2.28 -21.07
C GLU A 43 1.49 -1.41 -21.46
N LYS A 44 0.69 -1.92 -22.41
CA LYS A 44 -0.47 -1.19 -22.96
C LYS A 44 -1.45 -0.70 -21.89
N PRO A 45 -1.84 -1.48 -20.87
CA PRO A 45 -2.72 -1.01 -19.80
C PRO A 45 -2.15 0.22 -19.09
N ILE A 46 -0.83 0.23 -18.85
CA ILE A 46 -0.16 1.31 -18.11
C ILE A 46 -0.05 2.57 -18.95
N GLN A 47 0.19 2.45 -20.25
CA GLN A 47 0.18 3.60 -21.14
C GLN A 47 -1.19 4.29 -21.19
N ILE A 48 -2.29 3.51 -21.15
CA ILE A 48 -3.66 4.05 -21.06
C ILE A 48 -3.87 4.79 -19.74
N ILE A 49 -3.53 4.16 -18.61
CA ILE A 49 -3.65 4.75 -17.27
C ILE A 49 -2.83 6.04 -17.18
N ARG A 50 -1.55 5.97 -17.58
CA ARG A 50 -0.63 7.11 -17.55
C ARG A 50 -1.19 8.30 -18.35
N LYS A 51 -1.62 8.05 -19.59
CA LYS A 51 -2.19 9.11 -20.43
C LYS A 51 -3.40 9.76 -19.74
N LEU A 52 -4.34 8.96 -19.24
CA LEU A 52 -5.54 9.47 -18.55
C LEU A 52 -5.18 10.34 -17.35
N LEU A 53 -4.25 9.89 -16.51
CA LEU A 53 -3.87 10.60 -15.28
C LEU A 53 -3.09 11.89 -15.57
N LEU A 54 -2.22 11.89 -16.59
CA LEU A 54 -1.46 13.08 -16.98
C LEU A 54 -2.33 14.11 -17.70
N ASP A 55 -3.24 13.68 -18.58
CA ASP A 55 -4.21 14.56 -19.24
C ASP A 55 -5.14 15.26 -18.22
N GLY A 56 -5.40 14.62 -17.07
CA GLY A 56 -6.14 15.22 -15.97
C GLY A 56 -5.40 16.38 -15.28
N GLY A 57 -4.12 16.54 -15.55
CA GLY A 57 -3.29 17.62 -15.00
C GLY A 57 -3.01 17.45 -13.52
N GLY A 58 -2.70 18.57 -12.87
CA GLY A 58 -2.40 18.66 -11.44
C GLY A 58 -1.02 19.24 -11.16
N LYS A 59 -0.74 19.47 -9.87
CA LYS A 59 0.54 20.00 -9.44
C LYS A 59 1.66 18.97 -9.66
N ALA A 60 2.76 19.39 -10.28
CA ALA A 60 3.95 18.57 -10.47
C ALA A 60 4.68 18.38 -9.13
N GLN A 61 4.43 17.27 -8.46
CA GLN A 61 4.93 16.97 -7.11
C GLN A 61 5.71 15.66 -7.05
N SER A 62 5.34 14.68 -7.89
CA SER A 62 5.86 13.33 -7.78
C SER A 62 6.05 12.70 -9.16
N THR A 63 7.10 11.91 -9.29
CA THR A 63 7.55 11.33 -10.56
C THR A 63 6.73 10.09 -10.95
N VAL A 64 6.32 10.04 -12.22
CA VAL A 64 5.81 8.84 -12.87
C VAL A 64 6.99 8.11 -13.54
N LEU A 65 7.26 6.89 -13.10
CA LEU A 65 8.37 6.06 -13.58
C LEU A 65 8.01 5.40 -14.92
N ALA A 66 8.12 6.12 -16.02
CA ALA A 66 7.66 5.66 -17.33
C ALA A 66 8.63 5.97 -18.49
N GLY A 67 9.93 5.88 -18.24
CA GLY A 67 10.96 6.08 -19.27
C GLY A 67 11.21 7.54 -19.70
N GLN A 68 10.24 8.42 -19.51
CA GLN A 68 10.39 9.88 -19.52
C GLN A 68 9.99 10.38 -18.15
N THR A 69 10.78 11.27 -17.57
CA THR A 69 10.51 11.82 -16.23
C THR A 69 9.36 12.81 -16.31
N GLU A 70 8.17 12.35 -16.04
CA GLU A 70 6.97 13.19 -15.92
C GLU A 70 6.56 13.32 -14.47
N GLN A 71 6.06 14.48 -14.10
CA GLN A 71 5.56 14.72 -12.75
C GLN A 71 4.07 15.04 -12.75
N THR A 72 3.39 14.57 -11.71
CA THR A 72 1.97 14.81 -11.46
C THR A 72 1.72 14.93 -9.96
N THR A 73 0.48 14.91 -9.52
CA THR A 73 0.15 14.87 -8.09
C THR A 73 0.67 13.58 -7.44
N ALA A 74 0.96 13.61 -6.14
CA ALA A 74 1.36 12.39 -5.41
C ALA A 74 0.33 11.25 -5.54
N LEU A 75 -0.95 11.58 -5.57
CA LEU A 75 -2.04 10.61 -5.78
C LEU A 75 -1.92 9.89 -7.13
N ASN A 76 -1.78 10.66 -8.21
CA ASN A 76 -1.70 10.13 -9.56
C ASN A 76 -0.39 9.36 -9.80
N ALA A 77 0.73 9.84 -9.25
CA ALA A 77 2.01 9.16 -9.34
C ALA A 77 1.97 7.80 -8.62
N ALA A 78 1.40 7.74 -7.41
CA ALA A 78 1.21 6.50 -6.67
C ALA A 78 0.33 5.52 -7.44
N PHE A 79 -0.77 5.99 -8.04
CA PHE A 79 -1.65 5.15 -8.87
C PHE A 79 -0.89 4.57 -10.07
N CYS A 80 -0.23 5.42 -10.84
CA CYS A 80 0.44 5.01 -12.08
C CYS A 80 1.59 4.02 -11.79
N ASN A 81 2.45 4.33 -10.81
CA ASN A 81 3.60 3.51 -10.45
C ASN A 81 3.16 2.17 -9.83
N GLY A 82 2.12 2.17 -8.99
CA GLY A 82 1.54 0.95 -8.44
C GLY A 82 0.93 0.05 -9.53
N SER A 83 0.21 0.64 -10.48
CA SER A 83 -0.29 -0.12 -11.63
C SER A 83 0.83 -0.67 -12.49
N ALA A 84 1.88 0.11 -12.74
CA ALA A 84 3.00 -0.28 -13.58
C ALA A 84 3.79 -1.44 -12.97
N SER A 85 4.10 -1.37 -11.68
CA SER A 85 4.89 -2.39 -11.00
C SER A 85 4.18 -3.75 -10.91
N HIS A 86 2.85 -3.79 -11.00
CA HIS A 86 2.06 -5.03 -10.97
C HIS A 86 1.64 -5.57 -12.34
N SER A 87 2.02 -4.89 -13.41
CA SER A 87 1.51 -5.22 -14.76
C SER A 87 2.09 -6.51 -15.36
N LEU A 88 3.28 -6.91 -14.92
CA LEU A 88 3.99 -8.10 -15.41
C LEU A 88 3.80 -9.34 -14.54
N ASP A 89 3.19 -9.19 -13.36
CA ASP A 89 3.09 -10.27 -12.37
C ASP A 89 4.47 -10.86 -12.00
N PHE A 90 5.48 -10.00 -11.95
CA PHE A 90 6.90 -10.33 -11.70
C PHE A 90 7.46 -9.58 -10.49
N ASP A 91 6.60 -8.86 -9.79
CA ASP A 91 6.85 -8.18 -8.53
C ASP A 91 6.90 -9.17 -7.34
N ASP A 92 7.45 -8.75 -6.21
CA ASP A 92 7.60 -9.58 -5.02
C ASP A 92 6.28 -10.22 -4.56
N LEU A 93 6.38 -11.34 -3.86
CA LEU A 93 5.21 -12.02 -3.28
C LEU A 93 5.50 -12.45 -1.84
N HIS A 94 4.70 -11.97 -0.90
CA HIS A 94 4.66 -12.48 0.46
C HIS A 94 3.69 -13.67 0.55
N ASN A 95 4.23 -14.88 0.48
CA ASN A 95 3.44 -16.11 0.41
C ASN A 95 2.41 -16.27 1.54
N PRO A 96 2.73 -15.98 2.83
CA PRO A 96 1.77 -16.16 3.91
C PRO A 96 0.50 -15.31 3.78
N SER A 97 0.58 -14.11 3.20
CA SER A 97 -0.57 -13.22 2.97
C SER A 97 -1.11 -13.26 1.55
N ILE A 98 -0.40 -13.89 0.61
CA ILE A 98 -0.64 -13.89 -0.83
C ILE A 98 -0.81 -12.45 -1.37
N ILE A 99 0.13 -11.57 -0.99
CA ILE A 99 0.13 -10.15 -1.40
C ILE A 99 1.46 -9.83 -2.09
N HIS A 100 1.37 -9.11 -3.20
CA HIS A 100 2.50 -8.41 -3.81
C HIS A 100 2.69 -7.08 -3.08
N LEU A 101 3.51 -7.10 -2.00
CA LEU A 101 3.59 -5.96 -1.07
C LEU A 101 4.29 -4.75 -1.67
N ALA A 102 5.39 -4.94 -2.41
CA ALA A 102 6.14 -3.83 -2.97
C ALA A 102 5.26 -2.92 -3.85
N THR A 103 4.40 -3.54 -4.66
CA THR A 103 3.58 -2.80 -5.64
C THR A 103 2.50 -1.90 -5.03
N VAL A 104 2.14 -2.13 -3.77
CA VAL A 104 1.15 -1.30 -3.06
C VAL A 104 1.78 -0.41 -1.98
N VAL A 105 2.95 -0.79 -1.46
CA VAL A 105 3.63 -0.08 -0.36
C VAL A 105 4.64 0.94 -0.87
N VAL A 106 5.45 0.58 -1.86
CA VAL A 106 6.55 1.45 -2.33
C VAL A 106 6.06 2.67 -3.12
N PRO A 107 5.07 2.56 -4.05
CA PRO A 107 4.56 3.72 -4.79
C PRO A 107 4.05 4.86 -3.91
N PRO A 108 3.23 4.63 -2.86
CA PRO A 108 2.82 5.68 -1.92
C PRO A 108 4.01 6.35 -1.23
N VAL A 109 5.01 5.55 -0.80
CA VAL A 109 6.20 6.08 -0.13
C VAL A 109 6.97 7.00 -1.05
N PHE A 110 7.26 6.60 -2.29
CA PHE A 110 7.97 7.44 -3.25
C PHE A 110 7.19 8.72 -3.57
N ALA A 111 5.91 8.57 -3.88
CA ALA A 111 5.08 9.72 -4.26
C ALA A 111 4.97 10.77 -3.14
N VAL A 112 4.74 10.34 -1.90
CA VAL A 112 4.65 11.24 -0.75
C VAL A 112 6.04 11.79 -0.37
N ALA A 113 7.09 10.95 -0.43
CA ALA A 113 8.45 11.39 -0.11
C ALA A 113 8.94 12.51 -1.05
N GLU A 114 8.69 12.40 -2.36
CA GLU A 114 9.01 13.48 -3.31
C GLU A 114 8.19 14.73 -3.03
N ALA A 115 6.88 14.60 -2.86
CA ALA A 115 5.98 15.74 -2.62
C ALA A 115 6.29 16.51 -1.31
N GLU A 116 6.78 15.82 -0.29
CA GLU A 116 7.00 16.34 1.07
C GLU A 116 8.50 16.43 1.42
N HIS A 117 9.40 16.21 0.46
CA HIS A 117 10.87 16.29 0.60
C HIS A 117 11.42 15.42 1.75
N LYS A 118 10.98 14.17 1.86
CA LYS A 118 11.40 13.22 2.88
C LYS A 118 12.74 12.57 2.56
N SER A 119 13.45 12.13 3.59
CA SER A 119 14.74 11.45 3.43
C SER A 119 14.58 9.98 3.04
N GLY A 120 15.65 9.37 2.49
CA GLY A 120 15.70 7.94 2.24
C GLY A 120 15.54 7.08 3.50
N LYS A 121 15.94 7.59 4.68
CA LYS A 121 15.72 6.93 5.97
C LYS A 121 14.23 6.88 6.32
N ASP A 122 13.50 7.98 6.10
CA ASP A 122 12.06 8.02 6.30
C ASP A 122 11.35 7.04 5.36
N MET A 123 11.81 6.96 4.10
CA MET A 123 11.27 6.02 3.12
C MET A 123 11.47 4.57 3.54
N LEU A 124 12.66 4.19 3.99
CA LEU A 124 12.93 2.81 4.44
C LEU A 124 12.04 2.43 5.63
N ALA A 125 11.93 3.29 6.64
CA ALA A 125 11.05 3.07 7.78
C ALA A 125 9.57 2.93 7.36
N ALA A 126 9.14 3.71 6.38
CA ALA A 126 7.77 3.67 5.87
C ALA A 126 7.47 2.39 5.06
N VAL A 127 8.42 1.90 4.27
CA VAL A 127 8.28 0.62 3.56
C VAL A 127 8.13 -0.52 4.57
N VAL A 128 8.98 -0.58 5.60
CA VAL A 128 8.86 -1.59 6.66
C VAL A 128 7.49 -1.56 7.33
N ALA A 129 7.02 -0.37 7.72
CA ALA A 129 5.70 -0.23 8.34
C ALA A 129 4.55 -0.70 7.42
N GLY A 130 4.64 -0.41 6.12
CA GLY A 130 3.64 -0.83 5.14
C GLY A 130 3.63 -2.33 4.89
N TYR A 131 4.82 -2.96 4.79
CA TYR A 131 4.95 -4.41 4.64
C TYR A 131 4.37 -5.15 5.83
N GLU A 132 4.71 -4.71 7.03
CA GLU A 132 4.22 -5.34 8.26
C GLU A 132 2.70 -5.27 8.37
N VAL A 133 2.11 -4.09 8.15
CA VAL A 133 0.64 -3.95 8.22
C VAL A 133 -0.05 -4.70 7.09
N GLY A 134 0.43 -4.58 5.85
CA GLY A 134 -0.17 -5.26 4.71
C GLY A 134 -0.12 -6.78 4.82
N GLY A 135 1.03 -7.33 5.22
CA GLY A 135 1.24 -8.75 5.45
C GLY A 135 0.28 -9.31 6.51
N ARG A 136 0.25 -8.69 7.68
CA ARG A 136 -0.63 -9.09 8.80
C ARG A 136 -2.10 -9.03 8.47
N VAL A 137 -2.53 -7.95 7.82
CA VAL A 137 -3.93 -7.83 7.38
C VAL A 137 -4.29 -8.91 6.37
N GLY A 138 -3.39 -9.23 5.43
CA GLY A 138 -3.58 -10.34 4.51
C GLY A 138 -3.70 -11.68 5.22
N GLU A 139 -2.75 -12.02 6.10
CA GLU A 139 -2.77 -13.26 6.88
C GLU A 139 -4.03 -13.42 7.72
N SER A 140 -4.65 -12.33 8.16
CA SER A 140 -5.87 -12.39 8.97
C SER A 140 -7.13 -12.82 8.20
N VAL A 141 -7.08 -12.81 6.86
CA VAL A 141 -8.27 -13.08 6.02
C VAL A 141 -8.08 -14.17 4.96
N ILE A 142 -6.90 -14.77 4.84
CA ILE A 142 -6.68 -15.89 3.94
C ILE A 142 -6.87 -17.23 4.68
N PRO A 143 -7.12 -18.32 3.95
CA PRO A 143 -7.29 -18.42 2.47
C PRO A 143 -8.69 -18.05 1.96
N GLU A 144 -9.71 -17.95 2.83
CA GLU A 144 -11.12 -17.85 2.43
C GLU A 144 -11.38 -16.63 1.52
N SER A 145 -10.83 -15.45 1.87
CA SER A 145 -11.05 -14.23 1.09
C SER A 145 -10.51 -14.34 -0.35
N TYR A 146 -9.49 -15.14 -0.57
CA TYR A 146 -8.82 -15.25 -1.87
C TYR A 146 -9.70 -15.83 -2.98
N PHE A 147 -10.83 -16.42 -2.63
CA PHE A 147 -11.77 -16.95 -3.63
C PHE A 147 -12.44 -15.83 -4.45
N PHE A 148 -12.76 -14.71 -3.80
CA PHE A 148 -13.41 -13.56 -4.46
C PHE A 148 -12.49 -12.36 -4.61
N TRP A 149 -11.54 -12.17 -3.68
CA TRP A 149 -10.82 -10.95 -3.49
C TRP A 149 -9.32 -11.09 -3.78
N HIS A 150 -8.83 -10.24 -4.65
CA HIS A 150 -7.39 -10.08 -4.84
C HIS A 150 -6.79 -9.37 -3.63
N THR A 151 -6.03 -10.09 -2.81
CA THR A 151 -5.48 -9.59 -1.54
C THR A 151 -4.58 -8.37 -1.71
N THR A 152 -3.82 -8.27 -2.81
CA THR A 152 -3.06 -7.08 -3.17
C THR A 152 -3.97 -5.84 -3.30
N GLY A 153 -5.19 -6.01 -3.85
CA GLY A 153 -6.17 -4.92 -3.98
C GLY A 153 -6.91 -4.60 -2.68
N THR A 154 -7.07 -5.56 -1.79
CA THR A 154 -7.84 -5.41 -0.54
C THR A 154 -6.94 -5.16 0.67
N ALA A 155 -6.32 -6.18 1.24
CA ALA A 155 -5.41 -6.04 2.38
C ALA A 155 -4.22 -5.12 2.06
N GLY A 156 -3.70 -5.17 0.82
CA GLY A 156 -2.64 -4.26 0.36
C GLY A 156 -3.00 -2.78 0.46
N THR A 157 -4.29 -2.42 0.40
CA THR A 157 -4.74 -1.02 0.63
C THR A 157 -4.40 -0.52 2.04
N LEU A 158 -4.45 -1.40 3.05
CA LEU A 158 -4.06 -1.06 4.44
C LEU A 158 -2.54 -0.90 4.56
N GLY A 159 -1.76 -1.75 3.86
CA GLY A 159 -0.31 -1.60 3.76
C GLY A 159 0.10 -0.29 3.10
N ALA A 160 -0.56 0.08 1.99
CA ALA A 160 -0.37 1.36 1.31
C ALA A 160 -0.67 2.55 2.24
N ALA A 161 -1.75 2.47 3.01
CA ALA A 161 -2.13 3.53 3.96
C ALA A 161 -1.13 3.65 5.12
N ALA A 162 -0.67 2.53 5.67
CA ALA A 162 0.33 2.50 6.72
C ALA A 162 1.66 3.13 6.24
N SER A 163 2.11 2.78 5.05
CA SER A 163 3.33 3.34 4.47
C SER A 163 3.21 4.83 4.18
N ALA A 164 2.09 5.28 3.60
CA ALA A 164 1.81 6.69 3.33
C ALA A 164 1.72 7.50 4.62
N ALA A 165 1.02 6.99 5.65
CA ALA A 165 0.93 7.62 6.96
C ALA A 165 2.31 7.78 7.61
N LYS A 166 3.15 6.71 7.54
CA LYS A 166 4.49 6.72 8.11
C LYS A 166 5.42 7.72 7.43
N VAL A 167 5.52 7.70 6.10
CA VAL A 167 6.39 8.63 5.37
C VAL A 167 5.92 10.08 5.53
N LEU A 168 4.61 10.31 5.64
CA LEU A 168 4.05 11.63 5.91
C LEU A 168 4.36 12.14 7.33
N GLY A 169 4.69 11.23 8.25
CA GLY A 169 5.01 11.55 9.65
C GLY A 169 3.76 11.72 10.53
N LEU A 170 2.68 11.02 10.21
CA LEU A 170 1.48 11.04 11.06
C LEU A 170 1.74 10.40 12.42
N ASP A 171 1.16 10.97 13.47
CA ASP A 171 1.13 10.34 14.77
C ASP A 171 0.16 9.12 14.81
N ALA A 172 0.13 8.41 15.95
CA ALA A 172 -0.72 7.23 16.10
C ALA A 172 -2.22 7.53 15.96
N ALA A 173 -2.66 8.70 16.42
CA ALA A 173 -4.06 9.10 16.34
C ALA A 173 -4.48 9.38 14.89
N ALA A 174 -3.70 10.13 14.14
CA ALA A 174 -3.94 10.39 12.72
C ALA A 174 -3.76 9.12 11.87
N THR A 175 -2.77 8.26 12.20
CA THR A 175 -2.58 6.96 11.52
C THR A 175 -3.81 6.05 11.70
N LEU A 176 -4.41 6.04 12.88
CA LEU A 176 -5.67 5.31 13.12
C LEU A 176 -6.80 5.78 12.19
N GLN A 177 -6.94 7.09 12.00
CA GLN A 177 -7.94 7.66 11.08
C GLN A 177 -7.61 7.33 9.61
N CYS A 178 -6.32 7.34 9.27
CA CYS A 178 -5.83 6.94 7.94
C CYS A 178 -6.21 5.48 7.62
N LEU A 179 -5.90 4.54 8.52
CA LEU A 179 -6.26 3.13 8.35
C LEU A 179 -7.78 2.96 8.23
N GLY A 180 -8.55 3.67 9.07
CA GLY A 180 -10.01 3.67 9.02
C GLY A 180 -10.58 4.12 7.67
N SER A 181 -9.98 5.15 7.09
CA SER A 181 -10.37 5.67 5.77
C SER A 181 -9.92 4.76 4.62
N ALA A 182 -8.80 4.07 4.77
CA ALA A 182 -8.28 3.15 3.76
C ALA A 182 -9.11 1.87 3.68
N GLY A 183 -9.47 1.28 4.82
CA GLY A 183 -10.20 0.01 4.85
C GLY A 183 -11.57 0.09 4.15
N THR A 184 -12.23 1.24 4.18
CA THR A 184 -13.51 1.42 3.45
C THR A 184 -13.33 1.52 1.93
N GLN A 185 -12.10 1.67 1.43
CA GLN A 185 -11.76 1.75 0.00
C GLN A 185 -11.18 0.43 -0.54
N ALA A 186 -10.98 -0.58 0.32
CA ALA A 186 -10.42 -1.87 -0.07
C ALA A 186 -11.34 -2.59 -1.05
N ALA A 187 -10.83 -2.92 -2.24
CA ALA A 187 -11.59 -3.60 -3.30
C ALA A 187 -10.66 -4.29 -4.30
N GLY A 188 -11.21 -5.23 -5.06
CA GLY A 188 -10.49 -5.93 -6.13
C GLY A 188 -11.06 -7.35 -6.31
N LEU A 189 -11.88 -7.56 -7.34
CA LEU A 189 -12.50 -8.87 -7.62
C LEU A 189 -11.66 -9.67 -8.61
N TRP A 190 -11.68 -11.01 -8.49
CA TRP A 190 -10.94 -11.92 -9.35
C TRP A 190 -11.57 -12.18 -10.72
N GLU A 191 -12.76 -11.68 -11.01
CA GLU A 191 -13.49 -12.02 -12.25
C GLU A 191 -12.70 -11.68 -13.53
N PHE A 192 -11.77 -10.70 -13.46
CA PHE A 192 -10.90 -10.35 -14.59
C PHE A 192 -10.09 -11.54 -15.15
N LEU A 193 -9.79 -12.55 -14.31
CA LEU A 193 -9.03 -13.73 -14.75
C LEU A 193 -9.76 -14.54 -15.81
N LYS A 194 -11.08 -14.62 -15.74
CA LYS A 194 -11.89 -15.42 -16.68
C LYS A 194 -11.87 -14.84 -18.08
N GLU A 195 -11.70 -13.54 -18.20
CA GLU A 195 -11.78 -12.82 -19.47
C GLU A 195 -10.42 -12.28 -19.94
N GLY A 196 -9.37 -12.41 -19.12
CA GLY A 196 -8.06 -11.81 -19.41
C GLY A 196 -8.09 -10.28 -19.44
N ALA A 197 -8.95 -9.66 -18.60
CA ALA A 197 -9.14 -8.22 -18.60
C ALA A 197 -7.95 -7.47 -17.99
N MET A 198 -7.71 -6.25 -18.45
CA MET A 198 -6.61 -5.38 -17.97
C MET A 198 -6.79 -4.90 -16.53
N SER A 199 -7.97 -5.10 -15.94
CA SER A 199 -8.35 -4.52 -14.64
C SER A 199 -7.56 -5.03 -13.44
N LYS A 200 -6.78 -6.12 -13.55
CA LYS A 200 -5.84 -6.56 -12.51
C LYS A 200 -4.91 -5.42 -12.09
N THR A 201 -4.34 -4.70 -13.05
CA THR A 201 -3.37 -3.63 -12.80
C THR A 201 -3.97 -2.45 -12.03
N LEU A 202 -5.28 -2.23 -12.15
CA LEU A 202 -5.99 -1.19 -11.40
C LEU A 202 -5.98 -1.46 -9.89
N HIS A 203 -5.95 -2.72 -9.46
CA HIS A 203 -6.02 -3.06 -8.04
C HIS A 203 -4.84 -2.48 -7.27
N ALA A 204 -3.62 -2.67 -7.74
CA ALA A 204 -2.42 -2.14 -7.10
C ALA A 204 -2.36 -0.60 -7.16
N GLY A 205 -2.65 -0.02 -8.34
CA GLY A 205 -2.70 1.43 -8.49
C GLY A 205 -3.75 2.08 -7.60
N LYS A 206 -4.98 1.52 -7.57
CA LYS A 206 -6.05 1.99 -6.69
C LYS A 206 -5.68 1.87 -5.21
N SER A 207 -5.05 0.79 -4.80
CA SER A 207 -4.59 0.61 -3.41
C SER A 207 -3.54 1.66 -3.02
N SER A 208 -2.57 1.91 -3.89
CA SER A 208 -1.57 2.96 -3.72
C SER A 208 -2.20 4.36 -3.62
N TYR A 209 -3.12 4.67 -4.53
CA TYR A 209 -3.88 5.92 -4.51
C TYR A 209 -4.69 6.09 -3.22
N ALA A 210 -5.44 5.05 -2.83
CA ALA A 210 -6.28 5.06 -1.63
C ALA A 210 -5.45 5.24 -0.35
N GLY A 211 -4.25 4.67 -0.30
CA GLY A 211 -3.30 4.87 0.79
C GLY A 211 -2.88 6.34 0.93
N VAL A 212 -2.42 6.95 -0.16
CA VAL A 212 -2.02 8.38 -0.18
C VAL A 212 -3.20 9.29 0.16
N LEU A 213 -4.37 9.05 -0.45
CA LEU A 213 -5.59 9.81 -0.18
C LEU A 213 -5.95 9.76 1.31
N SER A 214 -5.95 8.55 1.90
CA SER A 214 -6.29 8.36 3.31
C SER A 214 -5.32 9.07 4.25
N ALA A 215 -4.02 9.07 3.92
CA ALA A 215 -3.00 9.77 4.71
C ALA A 215 -3.18 11.30 4.65
N TYR A 216 -3.43 11.85 3.47
CA TYR A 216 -3.68 13.29 3.33
C TYR A 216 -5.01 13.72 3.98
N LEU A 217 -6.05 12.91 3.88
CA LEU A 217 -7.33 13.15 4.57
C LEU A 217 -7.13 13.17 6.10
N ALA A 218 -6.42 12.18 6.65
CA ALA A 218 -6.14 12.11 8.08
C ALA A 218 -5.30 13.29 8.57
N ARG A 219 -4.28 13.73 7.80
CA ARG A 219 -3.50 14.95 8.07
C ARG A 219 -4.37 16.19 8.14
N ALA A 220 -5.41 16.24 7.32
CA ALA A 220 -6.37 17.35 7.30
C ALA A 220 -7.46 17.25 8.38
N GLY A 221 -7.44 16.21 9.24
CA GLY A 221 -8.41 16.02 10.32
C GLY A 221 -9.65 15.22 9.93
N PHE A 222 -9.66 14.58 8.76
CA PHE A 222 -10.77 13.68 8.37
C PHE A 222 -10.75 12.42 9.23
N THR A 223 -11.92 11.98 9.69
CA THR A 223 -12.06 10.83 10.59
C THR A 223 -12.42 9.55 9.83
N GLY A 224 -11.81 8.43 10.24
CA GLY A 224 -12.10 7.09 9.77
C GLY A 224 -12.59 6.18 10.89
N ALA A 225 -13.08 4.99 10.56
CA ALA A 225 -13.54 4.02 11.53
C ALA A 225 -12.39 3.45 12.38
N THR A 226 -12.36 3.71 13.67
CA THR A 226 -11.25 3.31 14.57
C THR A 226 -11.13 1.81 14.82
N LYS A 227 -12.15 1.03 14.45
CA LYS A 227 -12.19 -0.43 14.49
C LYS A 227 -12.35 -1.03 13.09
N ILE A 228 -11.73 -0.40 12.09
CA ILE A 228 -11.91 -0.80 10.68
C ILE A 228 -11.54 -2.26 10.41
N LEU A 229 -10.59 -2.84 11.12
CA LEU A 229 -10.18 -4.23 10.95
C LEU A 229 -11.06 -5.18 11.75
N GLU A 230 -11.13 -5.00 13.07
CA GLU A 230 -11.76 -5.93 14.01
C GLU A 230 -13.25 -5.65 14.31
N GLY A 231 -13.80 -4.57 13.80
CA GLY A 231 -15.19 -4.18 14.07
C GLY A 231 -16.20 -5.18 13.50
N GLU A 232 -17.41 -5.20 14.06
CA GLU A 232 -18.50 -6.07 13.61
C GLU A 232 -18.82 -5.89 12.11
N LYS A 233 -18.70 -4.66 11.60
CA LYS A 233 -18.85 -4.29 10.19
C LYS A 233 -17.51 -3.89 9.56
N GLY A 234 -16.42 -4.41 10.11
CA GLY A 234 -15.06 -4.10 9.69
C GLY A 234 -14.57 -4.98 8.54
N PHE A 235 -13.37 -4.64 8.09
CA PHE A 235 -12.72 -5.29 6.94
C PHE A 235 -12.63 -6.81 7.09
N CYS A 236 -12.10 -7.31 8.20
CA CYS A 236 -11.87 -8.76 8.35
C CYS A 236 -13.18 -9.56 8.28
N ARG A 237 -14.25 -9.05 8.92
CA ARG A 237 -15.57 -9.68 8.87
C ARG A 237 -16.27 -9.56 7.51
N ALA A 238 -15.96 -8.53 6.75
CA ALA A 238 -16.48 -8.39 5.39
C ALA A 238 -15.78 -9.33 4.39
N MET A 239 -14.55 -9.73 4.68
CA MET A 239 -13.75 -10.57 3.80
C MET A 239 -13.95 -12.06 4.03
N VAL A 240 -14.15 -12.49 5.30
CA VAL A 240 -14.23 -13.91 5.68
C VAL A 240 -15.19 -14.11 6.86
N THR A 241 -15.71 -15.32 6.97
CA THR A 241 -16.62 -15.71 8.05
C THR A 241 -15.91 -15.76 9.41
N GLU A 242 -14.71 -16.34 9.43
CA GLU A 242 -13.90 -16.52 10.65
C GLU A 242 -12.49 -15.94 10.45
N PRO A 243 -12.30 -14.62 10.68
CA PRO A 243 -11.00 -13.99 10.52
C PRO A 243 -10.01 -14.38 11.64
N HIS A 244 -8.74 -14.55 11.27
CA HIS A 244 -7.62 -14.78 12.18
C HIS A 244 -7.11 -13.47 12.80
N LEU A 245 -7.90 -12.88 13.70
CA LEU A 245 -7.59 -11.55 14.28
C LEU A 245 -6.31 -11.52 15.10
N GLU A 246 -5.86 -12.65 15.64
CA GLU A 246 -4.57 -12.79 16.33
C GLU A 246 -3.38 -12.44 15.42
N LYS A 247 -3.46 -12.76 14.13
CA LYS A 247 -2.41 -12.44 13.14
C LYS A 247 -2.11 -10.95 13.06
N LEU A 248 -3.08 -10.11 13.37
CA LEU A 248 -2.90 -8.66 13.30
C LEU A 248 -1.88 -8.13 14.32
N THR A 249 -1.69 -8.82 15.46
CA THR A 249 -0.89 -8.31 16.58
C THR A 249 0.15 -9.27 17.15
N ASP A 250 0.08 -10.56 16.85
CA ASP A 250 1.03 -11.54 17.35
C ASP A 250 2.45 -11.22 16.88
N GLY A 251 3.40 -11.07 17.83
CA GLY A 251 4.79 -10.74 17.52
C GLY A 251 4.99 -9.38 16.81
N LEU A 252 4.05 -8.43 16.92
CA LEU A 252 4.06 -7.16 16.17
C LEU A 252 5.33 -6.30 16.36
N ASN A 253 6.05 -6.46 17.44
CA ASN A 253 7.29 -5.70 17.72
C ASN A 253 8.54 -6.58 17.70
N ASP A 254 8.42 -7.84 17.29
CA ASP A 254 9.52 -8.78 17.31
C ASP A 254 10.33 -8.71 16.01
N GLY A 255 11.63 -8.39 16.13
CA GLY A 255 12.59 -8.58 15.04
C GLY A 255 12.60 -7.55 13.90
N ILE A 256 12.15 -6.32 14.13
CA ILE A 256 12.24 -5.24 13.12
C ILE A 256 13.65 -4.63 13.06
#